data_bdc0ce3250ae9c36500abbde39ab5210
#
_entry.id   bdc0ce3250ae9c36500abbde39ab5210
#
_cell.length_a   1.000
_cell.length_b   1.000
_cell.length_c   1.000
_cell.angle_alpha   90.00
_cell.angle_beta   90.00
_cell.angle_gamma   90.00
#
_symmetry.space_group_name_H-M   'P 1'
#
loop_
_entity.id
_entity.type
_entity.pdbx_description
1 polymer ?
#
loop_
_entity_poly.entity_id
_entity_poly.type
_entity_poly.pdbx_seq_one_letter_code
_entity_poly.pdbx_strand_id
1 'polypeptide(L)'
;MKKIWLTLIFLFNICLPVKAKELVIATSFSPDTTDYIAQQWQATYPEKKIRLMNRTVNSLSRLLAQSNTEDVDLILSSSPFLFQHLQNSHRLLILPEKLQKNHHWVPKSLATTTTAVAFSGYGIFYHKELLKTLNLPAPTDWDSLMNSNYFNKLLISSPSRSGTNHIMLEMLLQQRGWRQGWQDFLTLASNVSLISSRSFNVAEKVRMGLAAAGLSIDTYTTYTHDDPRVGFVYFPRSVISPTFIAIHKNSRNIEDAQNFISYLLSDKGQKIVAEHRFAKYPVVDLPKNDRLYAQQQKLLAEPLLDYDLLLARQYLVEKLFDIAITFRLTQLKEAWALIHAKEKKTNKKLTALRQILTTIPVDEKQAGDEIYLSRLKNNRGFAIQQEKQWAIFFQQQINRVLSQIEEE
;
A
#
# COMPACT_ATOMS: atom_id res chain seq x y z
N MET A 1 -22.44 -42.45 76.17
CA MET A 1 -21.31 -41.63 75.63
C MET A 1 -21.45 -41.55 74.13
N LYS A 2 -21.95 -40.43 73.59
CA LYS A 2 -22.09 -40.16 72.20
C LYS A 2 -20.84 -39.47 71.68
N LYS A 3 -20.11 -40.07 70.74
CA LYS A 3 -18.97 -39.48 70.03
C LYS A 3 -19.47 -38.62 68.89
N ILE A 4 -19.22 -37.31 69.03
CA ILE A 4 -19.48 -36.35 67.94
C ILE A 4 -18.23 -36.35 67.06
N TRP A 5 -18.39 -36.74 65.79
CA TRP A 5 -17.35 -36.56 64.77
C TRP A 5 -17.52 -35.16 64.14
N LEU A 6 -16.52 -34.30 64.31
CA LEU A 6 -16.42 -33.02 63.62
C LEU A 6 -15.70 -33.22 62.31
N THR A 7 -16.47 -33.14 61.22
CA THR A 7 -15.92 -33.20 59.88
C THR A 7 -15.46 -31.79 59.48
N LEU A 8 -14.16 -31.58 59.45
CA LEU A 8 -13.53 -30.32 59.00
C LEU A 8 -13.57 -30.32 57.45
N ILE A 9 -14.47 -29.51 56.84
CA ILE A 9 -14.50 -29.29 55.38
C ILE A 9 -13.42 -28.27 55.04
N PHE A 10 -12.31 -28.73 54.47
CA PHE A 10 -11.27 -27.90 53.88
C PHE A 10 -11.79 -27.38 52.52
N LEU A 11 -12.25 -26.15 52.46
CA LEU A 11 -12.55 -25.44 51.23
C LEU A 11 -11.20 -25.15 50.52
N PHE A 12 -10.82 -26.05 49.62
CA PHE A 12 -9.73 -25.79 48.67
C PHE A 12 -10.25 -24.75 47.69
N ASN A 13 -9.88 -23.49 47.87
CA ASN A 13 -10.00 -22.46 46.82
C ASN A 13 -9.11 -22.87 45.64
N ILE A 14 -9.67 -23.60 44.67
CA ILE A 14 -9.03 -23.84 43.40
C ILE A 14 -9.02 -22.51 42.66
N CYS A 15 -7.95 -21.74 42.81
CA CYS A 15 -7.63 -20.61 42.00
C CYS A 15 -7.29 -21.18 40.62
N LEU A 16 -8.31 -21.38 39.76
CA LEU A 16 -8.09 -21.70 38.35
C LEU A 16 -7.26 -20.55 37.76
N PRO A 17 -6.10 -20.82 37.19
CA PRO A 17 -5.36 -19.77 36.50
C PRO A 17 -6.28 -19.21 35.41
N VAL A 18 -6.73 -17.98 35.58
CA VAL A 18 -7.36 -17.23 34.49
C VAL A 18 -6.30 -17.16 33.41
N LYS A 19 -6.45 -18.00 32.39
CA LYS A 19 -5.55 -18.00 31.21
C LYS A 19 -5.59 -16.57 30.67
N ALA A 20 -4.52 -15.82 30.87
CA ALA A 20 -4.42 -14.46 30.35
C ALA A 20 -4.81 -14.51 28.87
N LYS A 21 -5.87 -13.79 28.51
CA LYS A 21 -6.35 -13.74 27.12
C LYS A 21 -5.25 -13.12 26.27
N GLU A 22 -4.89 -13.80 25.20
CA GLU A 22 -3.90 -13.34 24.26
C GLU A 22 -4.50 -12.25 23.37
N LEU A 23 -3.81 -11.11 23.25
CA LEU A 23 -4.20 -10.03 22.33
C LEU A 23 -3.85 -10.42 20.90
N VAL A 24 -4.83 -10.55 20.04
CA VAL A 24 -4.65 -10.99 18.64
C VAL A 24 -4.65 -9.81 17.69
N ILE A 25 -3.52 -9.60 17.00
CA ILE A 25 -3.34 -8.50 16.03
C ILE A 25 -3.26 -9.07 14.62
N ALA A 26 -4.26 -8.77 13.80
CA ALA A 26 -4.26 -9.07 12.38
C ALA A 26 -3.54 -7.95 11.60
N THR A 27 -2.56 -8.33 10.78
CA THR A 27 -1.71 -7.35 10.11
C THR A 27 -1.31 -7.76 8.70
N SER A 28 -1.09 -6.75 7.83
CA SER A 28 -0.56 -6.95 6.48
C SER A 28 0.96 -6.74 6.38
N PHE A 29 1.61 -6.38 7.48
CA PHE A 29 3.07 -6.21 7.53
C PHE A 29 3.79 -7.55 7.59
N SER A 30 5.12 -7.51 7.36
CA SER A 30 5.96 -8.70 7.50
C SER A 30 6.09 -9.13 8.98
N PRO A 31 6.34 -10.43 9.26
CA PRO A 31 6.61 -10.88 10.61
C PRO A 31 7.74 -10.09 11.28
N ASP A 32 8.87 -9.86 10.60
CA ASP A 32 10.03 -9.14 11.16
C ASP A 32 9.66 -7.77 11.75
N THR A 33 8.77 -7.04 11.05
CA THR A 33 8.29 -5.73 11.51
C THR A 33 7.38 -5.85 12.73
N THR A 34 6.48 -6.83 12.74
CA THR A 34 5.43 -6.94 13.77
C THR A 34 5.90 -7.67 15.02
N ASP A 35 6.79 -8.65 14.87
CA ASP A 35 7.41 -9.36 16.00
C ASP A 35 8.20 -8.40 16.88
N TYR A 36 8.85 -7.40 16.27
CA TYR A 36 9.55 -6.37 17.02
C TYR A 36 8.60 -5.56 17.92
N ILE A 37 7.46 -5.10 17.40
CA ILE A 37 6.47 -4.37 18.22
C ILE A 37 5.93 -5.26 19.36
N ALA A 38 5.61 -6.51 19.04
CA ALA A 38 5.11 -7.46 20.02
C ALA A 38 6.12 -7.70 21.16
N GLN A 39 7.40 -7.86 20.81
CA GLN A 39 8.50 -7.99 21.80
C GLN A 39 8.60 -6.75 22.70
N GLN A 40 8.54 -5.55 22.14
CA GLN A 40 8.60 -4.30 22.90
C GLN A 40 7.39 -4.10 23.81
N TRP A 41 6.21 -4.49 23.34
CA TRP A 41 5.01 -4.50 24.17
C TRP A 41 5.13 -5.48 25.33
N GLN A 42 5.52 -6.73 25.07
CA GLN A 42 5.70 -7.76 26.11
C GLN A 42 6.81 -7.41 27.11
N ALA A 43 7.89 -6.74 26.67
CA ALA A 43 8.91 -6.22 27.56
C ALA A 43 8.37 -5.15 28.53
N THR A 44 7.30 -4.43 28.12
CA THR A 44 6.63 -3.42 28.95
C THR A 44 5.54 -4.03 29.83
N TYR A 45 4.85 -5.06 29.33
CA TYR A 45 3.73 -5.76 29.97
C TYR A 45 3.96 -7.27 29.91
N PRO A 46 4.85 -7.84 30.77
CA PRO A 46 5.27 -9.25 30.68
C PRO A 46 4.12 -10.26 30.82
N GLU A 47 3.06 -9.89 31.51
CA GLU A 47 1.87 -10.73 31.74
C GLU A 47 0.94 -10.77 30.52
N LYS A 48 1.08 -9.83 29.56
CA LYS A 48 0.18 -9.71 28.42
C LYS A 48 0.79 -10.37 27.20
N LYS A 49 0.13 -11.42 26.68
CA LYS A 49 0.57 -12.14 25.50
C LYS A 49 -0.02 -11.52 24.22
N ILE A 50 0.77 -11.50 23.15
CA ILE A 50 0.33 -11.10 21.83
C ILE A 50 0.48 -12.27 20.86
N ARG A 51 -0.53 -12.46 20.02
CA ARG A 51 -0.48 -13.33 18.85
C ARG A 51 -0.63 -12.49 17.57
N LEU A 52 0.31 -12.67 16.66
CA LEU A 52 0.31 -11.98 15.39
C LEU A 52 -0.27 -12.86 14.28
N MET A 53 -1.16 -12.29 13.47
CA MET A 53 -1.76 -12.91 12.31
C MET A 53 -1.35 -12.16 11.05
N ASN A 54 -0.22 -12.54 10.45
CA ASN A 54 0.29 -11.91 9.22
C ASN A 54 -0.40 -12.52 7.98
N ARG A 55 -1.14 -11.70 7.25
CA ARG A 55 -1.88 -12.10 6.03
C ARG A 55 -1.79 -10.99 4.98
N THR A 56 -2.14 -11.31 3.74
CA THR A 56 -2.31 -10.28 2.70
C THR A 56 -3.53 -9.43 2.98
N VAL A 57 -3.56 -8.19 2.50
CA VAL A 57 -4.72 -7.29 2.61
C VAL A 57 -6.00 -7.98 2.11
N ASN A 58 -5.96 -8.63 0.95
CA ASN A 58 -7.12 -9.33 0.39
C ASN A 58 -7.57 -10.53 1.25
N SER A 59 -6.63 -11.23 1.88
CA SER A 59 -6.94 -12.32 2.82
C SER A 59 -7.58 -11.78 4.09
N LEU A 60 -7.03 -10.68 4.66
CA LEU A 60 -7.60 -10.01 5.82
C LEU A 60 -9.00 -9.46 5.53
N SER A 61 -9.19 -8.79 4.39
CA SER A 61 -10.51 -8.26 4.00
C SER A 61 -11.57 -9.35 3.98
N ARG A 62 -11.27 -10.50 3.37
CA ARG A 62 -12.22 -11.63 3.31
C ARG A 62 -12.44 -12.29 4.67
N LEU A 63 -11.37 -12.52 5.42
CA LEU A 63 -11.43 -13.16 6.72
C LEU A 63 -12.24 -12.31 7.71
N LEU A 64 -11.86 -11.05 7.88
CA LEU A 64 -12.41 -10.17 8.91
C LEU A 64 -13.81 -9.63 8.60
N ALA A 65 -14.26 -9.71 7.35
CA ALA A 65 -15.63 -9.34 6.97
C ALA A 65 -16.66 -10.41 7.36
N GLN A 66 -16.24 -11.65 7.61
CA GLN A 66 -17.15 -12.74 7.99
C GLN A 66 -17.61 -12.64 9.45
N SER A 67 -18.83 -13.12 9.74
CA SER A 67 -19.41 -13.04 11.10
C SER A 67 -18.78 -13.99 12.11
N ASN A 68 -18.26 -15.11 11.66
CA ASN A 68 -17.69 -16.19 12.49
C ASN A 68 -16.15 -16.19 12.43
N THR A 69 -15.54 -15.01 12.39
CA THR A 69 -14.09 -14.92 12.36
C THR A 69 -13.45 -15.27 13.68
N GLU A 70 -12.21 -15.77 13.57
CA GLU A 70 -11.29 -15.99 14.67
C GLU A 70 -11.24 -14.78 15.63
N ASP A 71 -10.84 -15.02 16.84
CA ASP A 71 -10.67 -14.03 17.90
C ASP A 71 -9.58 -13.01 17.48
N VAL A 72 -9.93 -12.02 16.67
CA VAL A 72 -9.07 -10.89 16.30
C VAL A 72 -9.50 -9.68 17.11
N ASP A 73 -8.55 -9.04 17.76
CA ASP A 73 -8.80 -7.87 18.58
C ASP A 73 -8.44 -6.58 17.84
N LEU A 74 -7.28 -6.56 17.17
CA LEU A 74 -6.75 -5.39 16.50
C LEU A 74 -6.45 -5.68 15.03
N ILE A 75 -6.61 -4.64 14.21
CA ILE A 75 -6.17 -4.62 12.81
C ILE A 75 -5.10 -3.54 12.66
N LEU A 76 -3.91 -3.91 12.13
CA LEU A 76 -2.79 -3.00 11.89
C LEU A 76 -2.34 -3.09 10.45
N SER A 77 -2.51 -2.02 9.67
CA SER A 77 -2.18 -2.01 8.23
C SER A 77 -2.05 -0.58 7.68
N SER A 78 -1.33 -0.41 6.58
CA SER A 78 -1.32 0.86 5.82
C SER A 78 -2.31 0.88 4.65
N SER A 79 -3.24 -0.09 4.57
CA SER A 79 -4.21 -0.15 3.48
C SER A 79 -5.54 0.53 3.85
N PRO A 80 -5.84 1.73 3.33
CA PRO A 80 -7.15 2.36 3.56
C PRO A 80 -8.30 1.52 3.00
N PHE A 81 -8.05 0.75 1.94
CA PHE A 81 -9.03 -0.16 1.34
C PHE A 81 -9.50 -1.26 2.30
N LEU A 82 -8.58 -1.82 3.11
CA LEU A 82 -8.92 -2.81 4.13
C LEU A 82 -9.87 -2.22 5.17
N PHE A 83 -9.51 -1.06 5.73
CA PHE A 83 -10.32 -0.41 6.76
C PHE A 83 -11.67 0.05 6.20
N GLN A 84 -11.72 0.59 4.98
CA GLN A 84 -12.98 0.96 4.33
C GLN A 84 -13.90 -0.25 4.11
N HIS A 85 -13.33 -1.38 3.68
CA HIS A 85 -14.10 -2.61 3.53
C HIS A 85 -14.70 -3.10 4.86
N LEU A 86 -13.89 -3.07 5.94
CA LEU A 86 -14.34 -3.45 7.28
C LEU A 86 -15.37 -2.47 7.85
N GLN A 87 -15.21 -1.17 7.60
CA GLN A 87 -16.19 -0.14 7.99
C GLN A 87 -17.53 -0.37 7.29
N ASN A 88 -17.52 -0.58 5.99
CA ASN A 88 -18.72 -0.85 5.20
C ASN A 88 -19.43 -2.15 5.63
N SER A 89 -18.68 -3.10 6.16
CA SER A 89 -19.17 -4.38 6.72
C SER A 89 -19.52 -4.29 8.20
N HIS A 90 -19.45 -3.10 8.82
CA HIS A 90 -19.70 -2.85 10.24
C HIS A 90 -18.85 -3.73 11.17
N ARG A 91 -17.56 -3.91 10.82
CA ARG A 91 -16.61 -4.76 11.57
C ARG A 91 -15.62 -4.00 12.44
N LEU A 92 -15.73 -2.68 12.53
CA LEU A 92 -14.88 -1.85 13.37
C LEU A 92 -15.68 -1.29 14.55
N LEU A 93 -15.02 -1.19 15.73
CA LEU A 93 -15.56 -0.48 16.89
C LEU A 93 -15.23 1.01 16.81
N ILE A 94 -16.14 1.83 17.33
CA ILE A 94 -15.84 3.24 17.57
C ILE A 94 -14.78 3.33 18.64
N LEU A 95 -13.67 4.04 18.34
CA LEU A 95 -12.61 4.30 19.29
C LEU A 95 -13.05 5.35 20.33
N PRO A 96 -12.61 5.23 21.60
CA PRO A 96 -12.75 6.33 22.56
C PRO A 96 -12.10 7.61 22.01
N GLU A 97 -12.66 8.78 22.32
CA GLU A 97 -12.20 10.08 21.81
C GLU A 97 -10.69 10.30 22.02
N LYS A 98 -10.15 9.89 23.18
CA LYS A 98 -8.73 9.96 23.50
C LYS A 98 -7.82 9.19 22.54
N LEU A 99 -8.35 8.22 21.78
CA LEU A 99 -7.65 7.41 20.79
C LEU A 99 -7.91 7.87 19.35
N GLN A 100 -8.88 8.75 19.12
CA GLN A 100 -9.18 9.33 17.81
C GLN A 100 -8.17 10.44 17.47
N LYS A 101 -6.87 10.10 17.53
CA LYS A 101 -5.77 11.02 17.20
C LYS A 101 -5.39 10.92 15.72
N ASN A 102 -4.75 11.98 15.20
CA ASN A 102 -4.25 12.01 13.82
C ASN A 102 -5.34 11.72 12.77
N HIS A 103 -6.59 12.09 13.09
CA HIS A 103 -7.75 11.85 12.21
C HIS A 103 -7.65 12.60 10.87
N HIS A 104 -6.86 13.66 10.79
CA HIS A 104 -6.59 14.38 9.54
C HIS A 104 -5.81 13.53 8.50
N TRP A 105 -5.16 12.44 8.93
CA TRP A 105 -4.52 11.47 8.04
C TRP A 105 -5.41 10.24 7.73
N VAL A 106 -6.59 10.21 8.32
CA VAL A 106 -7.53 9.09 8.17
C VAL A 106 -8.64 9.53 7.21
N PRO A 107 -9.12 8.67 6.28
CA PRO A 107 -10.31 8.95 5.48
C PRO A 107 -11.49 9.37 6.37
N LYS A 108 -12.28 10.34 5.94
CA LYS A 108 -13.39 10.87 6.76
C LYS A 108 -14.34 9.78 7.25
N SER A 109 -14.64 8.81 6.39
CA SER A 109 -15.51 7.66 6.72
C SER A 109 -14.94 6.75 7.82
N LEU A 110 -13.66 6.85 8.14
CA LEU A 110 -12.95 6.02 9.13
C LEU A 110 -12.56 6.80 10.40
N ALA A 111 -12.79 8.12 10.45
CA ALA A 111 -12.26 9.01 11.48
C ALA A 111 -12.63 8.61 12.93
N THR A 112 -13.79 7.99 13.14
CA THR A 112 -14.25 7.57 14.48
C THR A 112 -13.80 6.15 14.87
N THR A 113 -13.43 5.32 13.91
CA THR A 113 -13.13 3.89 14.13
C THR A 113 -11.65 3.54 13.97
N THR A 114 -10.87 4.47 13.43
CA THR A 114 -9.47 4.22 13.04
C THR A 114 -8.59 5.39 13.47
N THR A 115 -7.35 5.11 13.85
CA THR A 115 -6.33 6.14 14.10
C THR A 115 -5.03 5.80 13.36
N ALA A 116 -4.24 6.83 13.03
CA ALA A 116 -2.92 6.65 12.46
C ALA A 116 -1.85 6.64 13.57
N VAL A 117 -0.97 5.64 13.56
CA VAL A 117 0.07 5.43 14.58
C VAL A 117 1.49 5.62 14.06
N ALA A 118 1.66 5.65 12.74
CA ALA A 118 2.93 5.83 12.04
C ALA A 118 2.64 6.27 10.60
N PHE A 119 3.68 6.63 9.86
CA PHE A 119 3.57 6.83 8.41
C PHE A 119 4.86 6.47 7.67
N SER A 120 4.77 6.43 6.36
CA SER A 120 5.85 6.17 5.42
C SER A 120 5.72 7.12 4.23
N GLY A 121 6.72 7.15 3.34
CA GLY A 121 6.68 7.88 2.07
C GLY A 121 6.92 6.98 0.87
N TYR A 122 6.46 7.38 -0.30
CA TYR A 122 6.60 6.65 -1.55
C TYR A 122 7.79 7.12 -2.37
N GLY A 123 8.38 6.20 -3.13
CA GLY A 123 9.54 6.50 -3.93
C GLY A 123 9.95 5.38 -4.89
N ILE A 124 11.21 5.43 -5.29
CA ILE A 124 11.81 4.53 -6.25
C ILE A 124 12.94 3.78 -5.56
N PHE A 125 12.86 2.46 -5.55
CA PHE A 125 13.95 1.57 -5.14
C PHE A 125 14.75 1.17 -6.37
N TYR A 126 16.08 1.25 -6.32
CA TYR A 126 16.92 1.02 -7.49
C TYR A 126 18.23 0.30 -7.16
N HIS A 127 18.83 -0.38 -8.16
CA HIS A 127 20.07 -1.12 -8.03
C HIS A 127 21.23 -0.34 -8.65
N LYS A 128 22.11 0.21 -7.83
CA LYS A 128 23.20 1.12 -8.23
C LYS A 128 24.18 0.51 -9.23
N GLU A 129 24.64 -0.71 -8.97
CA GLU A 129 25.60 -1.38 -9.85
C GLU A 129 24.99 -1.75 -11.20
N LEU A 130 23.72 -2.20 -11.20
CA LEU A 130 23.02 -2.49 -12.46
C LEU A 130 22.80 -1.24 -13.28
N LEU A 131 22.43 -0.11 -12.65
CA LEU A 131 22.33 1.19 -13.34
C LEU A 131 23.66 1.58 -13.97
N LYS A 132 24.78 1.42 -13.23
CA LYS A 132 26.12 1.71 -13.75
C LYS A 132 26.47 0.81 -14.94
N THR A 133 26.22 -0.49 -14.84
CA THR A 133 26.47 -1.47 -15.93
C THR A 133 25.64 -1.15 -17.18
N LEU A 134 24.42 -0.67 -17.00
CA LEU A 134 23.52 -0.28 -18.09
C LEU A 134 23.74 1.16 -18.60
N ASN A 135 24.70 1.87 -18.00
CA ASN A 135 24.96 3.30 -18.27
C ASN A 135 23.69 4.16 -18.12
N LEU A 136 22.90 3.91 -17.04
CA LEU A 136 21.69 4.65 -16.73
C LEU A 136 21.91 5.57 -15.53
N PRO A 137 21.37 6.81 -15.57
CA PRO A 137 21.35 7.66 -14.38
C PRO A 137 20.46 7.04 -13.30
N ALA A 138 20.74 7.35 -12.03
CA ALA A 138 19.80 7.01 -10.96
C ALA A 138 18.45 7.73 -11.17
N PRO A 139 17.32 7.05 -10.93
CA PRO A 139 16.02 7.69 -11.07
C PRO A 139 15.81 8.72 -9.96
N THR A 140 15.12 9.82 -10.26
CA THR A 140 14.85 10.93 -9.33
C THR A 140 13.36 11.18 -9.11
N ASP A 141 12.53 10.85 -10.10
CA ASP A 141 11.12 11.22 -10.18
C ASP A 141 10.35 10.35 -11.20
N TRP A 142 9.09 10.67 -11.42
CA TRP A 142 8.24 10.02 -12.41
C TRP A 142 8.78 10.19 -13.83
N ASP A 143 9.31 11.37 -14.16
CA ASP A 143 9.76 11.70 -15.53
C ASP A 143 11.02 10.91 -15.90
N SER A 144 11.92 10.71 -14.95
CA SER A 144 13.10 9.87 -15.12
C SER A 144 12.73 8.41 -15.44
N LEU A 145 11.66 7.87 -14.84
CA LEU A 145 11.18 6.52 -15.10
C LEU A 145 10.50 6.38 -16.48
N MET A 146 10.02 7.47 -17.09
CA MET A 146 9.45 7.50 -18.43
C MET A 146 10.49 7.54 -19.55
N ASN A 147 11.77 7.72 -19.21
CA ASN A 147 12.86 7.74 -20.20
C ASN A 147 12.99 6.35 -20.87
N SER A 148 13.00 6.32 -22.21
CA SER A 148 13.11 5.09 -23.00
C SER A 148 14.38 4.26 -22.73
N ASN A 149 15.42 4.84 -22.14
CA ASN A 149 16.60 4.12 -21.72
C ASN A 149 16.31 3.09 -20.63
N TYR A 150 15.19 3.26 -19.89
CA TYR A 150 14.68 2.29 -18.91
C TYR A 150 13.81 1.19 -19.56
N PHE A 151 13.67 1.16 -20.89
CA PHE A 151 12.85 0.16 -21.57
C PHE A 151 13.17 -1.26 -21.08
N ASN A 152 12.13 -1.98 -20.61
CA ASN A 152 12.21 -3.35 -20.06
C ASN A 152 13.12 -3.49 -18.84
N LYS A 153 13.25 -2.45 -18.00
CA LYS A 153 14.14 -2.42 -16.83
C LYS A 153 13.43 -2.04 -15.52
N LEU A 154 12.13 -1.74 -15.56
CA LEU A 154 11.36 -1.35 -14.39
C LEU A 154 10.49 -2.49 -13.86
N LEU A 155 10.27 -2.50 -12.55
CA LEU A 155 9.29 -3.35 -11.88
C LEU A 155 8.22 -2.51 -11.19
N ILE A 156 6.98 -2.94 -11.33
CA ILE A 156 5.83 -2.40 -10.61
C ILE A 156 4.96 -3.52 -10.07
N SER A 157 3.94 -3.18 -9.29
CA SER A 157 2.87 -4.10 -8.92
C SER A 157 1.53 -3.59 -9.46
N SER A 158 0.58 -4.49 -9.71
CA SER A 158 -0.78 -4.09 -10.07
C SER A 158 -1.51 -3.46 -8.87
N PRO A 159 -2.25 -2.35 -9.05
CA PRO A 159 -3.13 -1.77 -8.05
C PRO A 159 -4.11 -2.76 -7.44
N SER A 160 -4.66 -3.69 -8.22
CA SER A 160 -5.59 -4.73 -7.74
C SER A 160 -4.95 -5.73 -6.76
N ARG A 161 -3.62 -5.78 -6.68
CA ARG A 161 -2.86 -6.70 -5.82
C ARG A 161 -2.01 -6.02 -4.77
N SER A 162 -1.72 -4.74 -4.94
CA SER A 162 -0.84 -3.94 -4.09
C SER A 162 -1.44 -2.56 -3.80
N GLY A 163 -1.95 -2.37 -2.60
CA GLY A 163 -2.42 -1.06 -2.16
C GLY A 163 -1.35 0.03 -2.24
N THR A 164 -0.08 -0.30 -2.02
CA THR A 164 1.05 0.61 -2.17
C THR A 164 1.15 1.16 -3.61
N ASN A 165 1.09 0.28 -4.62
CA ASN A 165 1.14 0.70 -6.02
C ASN A 165 -0.15 1.40 -6.46
N HIS A 166 -1.30 1.03 -5.88
CA HIS A 166 -2.55 1.76 -6.10
C HIS A 166 -2.42 3.21 -5.63
N ILE A 167 -1.95 3.41 -4.40
CA ILE A 167 -1.80 4.76 -3.84
C ILE A 167 -0.77 5.57 -4.64
N MET A 168 0.33 4.97 -5.10
CA MET A 168 1.32 5.66 -5.95
C MET A 168 0.73 6.07 -7.30
N LEU A 169 -0.05 5.22 -7.95
CA LEU A 169 -0.75 5.60 -9.17
C LEU A 169 -1.74 6.74 -8.89
N GLU A 170 -2.55 6.61 -7.83
CA GLU A 170 -3.49 7.64 -7.43
C GLU A 170 -2.83 8.96 -7.09
N MET A 171 -1.67 8.93 -6.41
CA MET A 171 -0.83 10.11 -6.16
C MET A 171 -0.46 10.82 -7.47
N LEU A 172 -0.02 10.07 -8.47
CA LEU A 172 0.29 10.63 -9.80
C LEU A 172 -0.94 11.25 -10.46
N LEU A 173 -2.10 10.54 -10.40
CA LEU A 173 -3.36 11.00 -10.98
C LEU A 173 -3.87 12.28 -10.31
N GLN A 174 -3.76 12.40 -8.99
CA GLN A 174 -4.19 13.60 -8.28
C GLN A 174 -3.22 14.78 -8.47
N GLN A 175 -1.93 14.52 -8.61
CA GLN A 175 -0.92 15.57 -8.81
C GLN A 175 -0.89 16.15 -10.22
N ARG A 176 -1.17 15.34 -11.25
CA ARG A 176 -1.06 15.73 -12.66
C ARG A 176 -2.43 15.82 -13.37
N GLY A 177 -3.52 15.50 -12.67
CA GLY A 177 -4.85 15.35 -13.25
C GLY A 177 -5.03 13.99 -13.94
N TRP A 178 -6.28 13.57 -14.09
CA TRP A 178 -6.66 12.24 -14.57
C TRP A 178 -6.04 11.88 -15.91
N ARG A 179 -6.21 12.75 -16.91
CA ARG A 179 -5.71 12.51 -18.28
C ARG A 179 -4.20 12.44 -18.33
N GLN A 180 -3.51 13.46 -17.81
CA GLN A 180 -2.06 13.54 -17.87
C GLN A 180 -1.41 12.46 -17.02
N GLY A 181 -1.92 12.20 -15.82
CA GLY A 181 -1.42 11.15 -14.95
C GLY A 181 -1.48 9.76 -15.58
N TRP A 182 -2.57 9.44 -16.30
CA TRP A 182 -2.64 8.19 -17.04
C TRP A 182 -1.69 8.16 -18.25
N GLN A 183 -1.56 9.26 -18.98
CA GLN A 183 -0.59 9.35 -20.08
C GLN A 183 0.83 9.08 -19.61
N ASP A 184 1.20 9.69 -18.50
CA ASP A 184 2.51 9.51 -17.88
C ASP A 184 2.71 8.09 -17.38
N PHE A 185 1.71 7.54 -16.70
CA PHE A 185 1.80 6.17 -16.18
C PHE A 185 1.85 5.12 -17.30
N LEU A 186 1.09 5.30 -18.39
CA LEU A 186 1.15 4.42 -19.54
C LEU A 186 2.48 4.56 -20.30
N THR A 187 3.08 5.75 -20.31
CA THR A 187 4.44 5.96 -20.81
C THR A 187 5.46 5.24 -19.93
N LEU A 188 5.36 5.34 -18.59
CA LEU A 188 6.20 4.57 -17.66
C LEU A 188 6.01 3.07 -17.87
N ALA A 189 4.78 2.61 -18.08
CA ALA A 189 4.46 1.20 -18.31
C ALA A 189 5.17 0.62 -19.54
N SER A 190 5.55 1.44 -20.52
CA SER A 190 6.40 1.02 -21.65
C SER A 190 7.74 0.42 -21.18
N ASN A 191 8.26 0.89 -20.05
CA ASN A 191 9.56 0.52 -19.51
C ASN A 191 9.48 -0.67 -18.53
N VAL A 192 8.29 -1.16 -18.25
CA VAL A 192 8.06 -2.25 -17.29
C VAL A 192 8.47 -3.60 -17.89
N SER A 193 9.37 -4.29 -17.20
CA SER A 193 9.79 -5.65 -17.54
C SER A 193 8.81 -6.70 -17.04
N LEU A 194 8.31 -6.51 -15.82
CA LEU A 194 7.45 -7.47 -15.12
C LEU A 194 6.53 -6.75 -14.13
N ILE A 195 5.31 -7.24 -13.97
CA ILE A 195 4.37 -6.83 -12.94
C ILE A 195 4.40 -7.85 -11.80
N SER A 196 4.81 -7.41 -10.62
CA SER A 196 4.89 -8.24 -9.42
C SER A 196 3.53 -8.32 -8.71
N SER A 197 3.32 -9.36 -7.92
CA SER A 197 2.08 -9.50 -7.14
C SER A 197 2.03 -8.62 -5.89
N ARG A 198 3.17 -8.06 -5.43
CA ARG A 198 3.28 -7.25 -4.20
C ARG A 198 4.44 -6.27 -4.28
N SER A 199 4.32 -5.15 -3.56
CA SER A 199 5.36 -4.10 -3.49
C SER A 199 6.69 -4.60 -2.89
N PHE A 200 6.67 -5.44 -1.86
CA PHE A 200 7.90 -5.98 -1.29
C PHE A 200 8.67 -6.85 -2.30
N ASN A 201 7.97 -7.61 -3.14
CA ASN A 201 8.59 -8.39 -4.21
C ASN A 201 9.25 -7.50 -5.27
N VAL A 202 8.77 -6.26 -5.45
CA VAL A 202 9.42 -5.27 -6.31
C VAL A 202 10.78 -4.91 -5.73
N ALA A 203 10.83 -4.49 -4.46
CA ALA A 203 12.07 -4.13 -3.78
C ALA A 203 13.07 -5.32 -3.76
N GLU A 204 12.60 -6.52 -3.42
CA GLU A 204 13.44 -7.72 -3.37
C GLU A 204 14.04 -8.08 -4.74
N LYS A 205 13.24 -8.08 -5.80
CA LYS A 205 13.73 -8.36 -7.15
C LYS A 205 14.70 -7.30 -7.67
N VAL A 206 14.49 -6.03 -7.35
CA VAL A 206 15.45 -4.97 -7.66
C VAL A 206 16.75 -5.21 -6.88
N ARG A 207 16.67 -5.54 -5.57
CA ARG A 207 17.84 -5.89 -4.76
C ARG A 207 18.64 -7.05 -5.33
N MET A 208 17.96 -8.03 -5.91
CA MET A 208 18.58 -9.19 -6.60
C MET A 208 19.14 -8.84 -7.99
N GLY A 209 19.00 -7.60 -8.47
CA GLY A 209 19.47 -7.18 -9.79
C GLY A 209 18.61 -7.67 -10.96
N LEU A 210 17.38 -8.12 -10.72
CA LEU A 210 16.44 -8.57 -11.77
C LEU A 210 15.77 -7.42 -12.50
N ALA A 211 15.88 -6.20 -11.99
CA ALA A 211 15.48 -4.96 -12.65
C ALA A 211 16.33 -3.80 -12.12
N ALA A 212 16.41 -2.73 -12.91
CA ALA A 212 17.21 -1.55 -12.55
C ALA A 212 16.53 -0.70 -11.47
N ALA A 213 15.19 -0.59 -11.53
CA ALA A 213 14.42 0.17 -10.56
C ALA A 213 12.97 -0.34 -10.45
N GLY A 214 12.26 0.11 -9.40
CA GLY A 214 10.85 -0.20 -9.22
C GLY A 214 10.17 0.73 -8.25
N LEU A 215 8.83 0.83 -8.38
CA LEU A 215 7.99 1.62 -7.49
C LEU A 215 7.93 0.98 -6.10
N SER A 216 8.23 1.75 -5.06
CA SER A 216 8.39 1.23 -3.71
C SER A 216 7.96 2.22 -2.62
N ILE A 217 8.05 1.79 -1.38
CA ILE A 217 7.82 2.58 -0.17
C ILE A 217 9.05 2.49 0.73
N ASP A 218 9.31 3.52 1.50
CA ASP A 218 10.49 3.66 2.34
C ASP A 218 10.66 2.56 3.42
N THR A 219 9.60 1.87 3.79
CA THR A 219 9.69 0.71 4.69
C THR A 219 10.74 -0.32 4.23
N TYR A 220 11.00 -0.39 2.92
CA TYR A 220 12.02 -1.29 2.36
C TYR A 220 13.41 -0.67 2.27
N THR A 221 13.61 0.56 2.76
CA THR A 221 14.95 1.17 2.88
C THR A 221 15.82 0.46 3.91
N THR A 222 15.22 -0.37 4.78
CA THR A 222 15.99 -1.28 5.65
C THR A 222 16.99 -2.09 4.84
N TYR A 223 16.63 -2.51 3.63
CA TYR A 223 17.55 -3.24 2.73
C TYR A 223 18.73 -2.39 2.28
N THR A 224 18.62 -1.06 2.23
CA THR A 224 19.73 -0.17 1.81
C THR A 224 20.82 -0.05 2.87
N HIS A 225 20.53 -0.39 4.12
CA HIS A 225 21.53 -0.44 5.19
C HIS A 225 22.40 -1.67 5.09
N ASP A 226 21.80 -2.79 4.72
CA ASP A 226 22.47 -4.09 4.69
C ASP A 226 23.11 -4.37 3.33
N ASP A 227 22.66 -3.67 2.28
CA ASP A 227 23.14 -3.87 0.91
C ASP A 227 23.48 -2.53 0.24
N PRO A 228 24.79 -2.17 0.15
CA PRO A 228 25.21 -0.90 -0.44
C PRO A 228 24.94 -0.80 -1.95
N ARG A 229 24.62 -1.92 -2.63
CA ARG A 229 24.33 -1.96 -4.07
C ARG A 229 22.99 -1.33 -4.40
N VAL A 230 22.09 -1.18 -3.44
CA VAL A 230 20.77 -0.61 -3.66
C VAL A 230 20.63 0.81 -3.11
N GLY A 231 19.62 1.52 -3.59
CA GLY A 231 19.28 2.86 -3.15
C GLY A 231 17.78 3.10 -3.19
N PHE A 232 17.37 4.15 -2.51
CA PHE A 232 15.99 4.61 -2.50
C PHE A 232 15.96 6.14 -2.66
N VAL A 233 15.02 6.63 -3.44
CA VAL A 233 14.73 8.06 -3.56
C VAL A 233 13.23 8.29 -3.43
N TYR A 234 12.82 9.27 -2.62
CA TYR A 234 11.43 9.67 -2.52
C TYR A 234 11.01 10.38 -3.79
N PHE A 235 9.75 10.19 -4.22
CA PHE A 235 9.18 11.06 -5.23
C PHE A 235 9.17 12.50 -4.75
N PRO A 236 9.46 13.48 -5.62
CA PRO A 236 9.09 14.86 -5.35
C PRO A 236 7.59 14.94 -5.06
N ARG A 237 7.19 15.65 -4.01
CA ARG A 237 5.80 15.72 -3.55
C ARG A 237 5.21 14.33 -3.20
N SER A 238 6.02 13.48 -2.57
CA SER A 238 5.55 12.18 -2.07
C SER A 238 4.55 12.36 -0.94
N VAL A 239 3.32 11.92 -1.15
CA VAL A 239 2.31 11.90 -0.07
C VAL A 239 2.70 10.94 1.04
N ILE A 240 2.22 11.19 2.25
CA ILE A 240 2.40 10.24 3.35
C ILE A 240 1.51 9.00 3.17
N SER A 241 2.01 7.87 3.66
CA SER A 241 1.29 6.59 3.75
C SER A 241 1.03 6.28 5.22
N PRO A 242 -0.11 6.65 5.80
CA PRO A 242 -0.40 6.38 7.20
C PRO A 242 -0.45 4.89 7.50
N THR A 243 -0.04 4.52 8.70
CA THR A 243 -0.25 3.19 9.26
C THR A 243 -1.44 3.28 10.20
N PHE A 244 -2.51 2.62 9.82
CA PHE A 244 -3.77 2.63 10.53
C PHE A 244 -3.87 1.49 11.54
N ILE A 245 -4.57 1.75 12.66
CA ILE A 245 -4.96 0.74 13.63
C ILE A 245 -6.44 0.93 14.01
N ALA A 246 -7.14 -0.19 14.19
CA ALA A 246 -8.54 -0.22 14.62
C ALA A 246 -8.82 -1.45 15.48
N ILE A 247 -9.90 -1.39 16.27
CA ILE A 247 -10.39 -2.52 17.08
C ILE A 247 -11.47 -3.25 16.27
N HIS A 248 -11.32 -4.57 16.14
CA HIS A 248 -12.34 -5.40 15.50
C HIS A 248 -13.59 -5.49 16.37
N LYS A 249 -14.78 -5.44 15.75
CA LYS A 249 -16.07 -5.42 16.46
C LYS A 249 -16.28 -6.61 17.38
N ASN A 250 -15.75 -7.76 17.03
CA ASN A 250 -15.89 -9.00 17.82
C ASN A 250 -14.75 -9.21 18.82
N SER A 251 -13.92 -8.18 19.08
CA SER A 251 -12.85 -8.26 20.06
C SER A 251 -13.41 -8.65 21.43
N ARG A 252 -12.73 -9.59 22.06
CA ARG A 252 -13.00 -10.02 23.45
C ARG A 252 -12.03 -9.41 24.46
N ASN A 253 -11.05 -8.63 23.97
CA ASN A 253 -9.98 -8.00 24.75
C ASN A 253 -9.94 -6.48 24.49
N ILE A 254 -11.11 -5.81 24.54
CA ILE A 254 -11.25 -4.38 24.17
C ILE A 254 -10.32 -3.49 24.99
N GLU A 255 -10.20 -3.75 26.29
CA GLU A 255 -9.32 -2.96 27.18
C GLU A 255 -7.85 -3.08 26.76
N ASP A 256 -7.35 -4.30 26.54
CA ASP A 256 -5.97 -4.53 26.11
C ASP A 256 -5.72 -3.99 24.69
N ALA A 257 -6.72 -4.05 23.82
CA ALA A 257 -6.66 -3.44 22.50
C ALA A 257 -6.53 -1.90 22.58
N GLN A 258 -7.30 -1.26 23.45
CA GLN A 258 -7.18 0.19 23.69
C GLN A 258 -5.84 0.55 24.34
N ASN A 259 -5.35 -0.26 25.29
CA ASN A 259 -4.06 -0.07 25.93
C ASN A 259 -2.91 -0.21 24.89
N PHE A 260 -3.01 -1.15 23.96
CA PHE A 260 -2.02 -1.31 22.89
C PHE A 260 -1.99 -0.10 21.94
N ILE A 261 -3.17 0.43 21.54
CA ILE A 261 -3.24 1.66 20.74
C ILE A 261 -2.63 2.83 21.51
N SER A 262 -3.00 2.99 22.79
CA SER A 262 -2.43 4.03 23.67
C SER A 262 -0.92 3.92 23.80
N TYR A 263 -0.41 2.69 23.92
CA TYR A 263 1.03 2.42 23.97
C TYR A 263 1.74 2.85 22.67
N LEU A 264 1.22 2.48 21.52
CA LEU A 264 1.79 2.90 20.24
C LEU A 264 1.79 4.43 20.05
N LEU A 265 0.76 5.11 20.58
CA LEU A 265 0.65 6.58 20.52
C LEU A 265 1.43 7.30 21.63
N SER A 266 2.00 6.58 22.60
CA SER A 266 2.83 7.17 23.65
C SER A 266 4.24 7.50 23.16
N ASP A 267 4.96 8.36 23.89
CA ASP A 267 6.37 8.69 23.61
C ASP A 267 7.25 7.46 23.46
N LYS A 268 7.03 6.43 24.32
CA LYS A 268 7.75 5.15 24.23
C LYS A 268 7.42 4.41 22.94
N GLY A 269 6.15 4.30 22.60
CA GLY A 269 5.69 3.64 21.37
C GLY A 269 6.19 4.38 20.12
N GLN A 270 6.17 5.71 20.12
CA GLN A 270 6.64 6.50 18.98
C GLN A 270 8.18 6.41 18.78
N LYS A 271 8.96 6.24 19.83
CA LYS A 271 10.40 5.90 19.74
C LYS A 271 10.61 4.55 19.06
N ILE A 272 9.81 3.54 19.43
CA ILE A 272 9.86 2.21 18.84
C ILE A 272 9.47 2.26 17.33
N VAL A 273 8.46 3.05 16.98
CA VAL A 273 8.06 3.28 15.59
C VAL A 273 9.21 3.85 14.75
N ALA A 274 9.99 4.77 15.33
CA ALA A 274 11.12 5.40 14.66
C ALA A 274 12.35 4.48 14.50
N GLU A 275 12.39 3.35 15.19
CA GLU A 275 13.52 2.44 15.09
C GLU A 275 13.59 1.71 13.76
N HIS A 276 14.81 1.41 13.32
CA HIS A 276 15.11 0.76 12.05
C HIS A 276 14.30 -0.53 11.77
N ARG A 277 14.01 -1.31 12.81
CA ARG A 277 13.27 -2.58 12.67
C ARG A 277 11.81 -2.39 12.29
N PHE A 278 11.19 -1.28 12.72
CA PHE A 278 9.83 -0.94 12.29
C PHE A 278 9.82 -0.15 10.99
N ALA A 279 10.87 0.63 10.75
CA ALA A 279 11.14 1.34 9.50
C ALA A 279 9.99 2.26 9.04
N LYS A 280 9.46 3.05 9.98
CA LYS A 280 8.41 4.04 9.70
C LYS A 280 8.72 5.34 10.43
N TYR A 281 8.08 6.41 10.00
CA TYR A 281 8.11 7.67 10.71
C TYR A 281 7.07 7.68 11.84
N PRO A 282 7.43 8.18 13.02
CA PRO A 282 6.48 8.44 14.09
C PRO A 282 5.52 9.56 13.71
N VAL A 283 4.31 9.55 14.30
CA VAL A 283 3.31 10.61 14.11
C VAL A 283 3.62 11.89 14.90
N VAL A 284 4.65 11.85 15.73
CA VAL A 284 5.22 13.00 16.44
C VAL A 284 6.52 13.42 15.77
N ASP A 285 6.91 14.68 15.94
CA ASP A 285 8.17 15.17 15.38
C ASP A 285 9.37 14.41 15.97
N LEU A 286 10.27 13.99 15.11
CA LEU A 286 11.58 13.50 15.50
C LEU A 286 12.40 14.61 16.15
N PRO A 287 13.37 14.31 17.01
CA PRO A 287 14.34 15.29 17.48
C PRO A 287 15.08 15.96 16.32
N LYS A 288 15.34 17.28 16.40
CA LYS A 288 15.99 18.04 15.31
C LYS A 288 17.38 17.51 14.91
N ASN A 289 18.06 16.83 15.83
CA ASN A 289 19.35 16.19 15.58
C ASN A 289 19.23 14.75 15.05
N ASP A 290 18.01 14.22 14.90
CA ASP A 290 17.79 12.92 14.27
C ASP A 290 18.07 13.01 12.75
N ARG A 291 18.76 11.99 12.22
CA ARG A 291 19.12 11.92 10.79
C ARG A 291 17.91 11.91 9.85
N LEU A 292 16.76 11.45 10.33
CA LEU A 292 15.53 11.35 9.56
C LEU A 292 14.61 12.57 9.74
N TYR A 293 14.95 13.52 10.64
CA TYR A 293 14.12 14.70 10.93
C TYR A 293 13.79 15.51 9.68
N ALA A 294 14.83 15.90 8.92
CA ALA A 294 14.63 16.71 7.72
C ALA A 294 13.72 16.03 6.69
N GLN A 295 13.87 14.70 6.51
CA GLN A 295 13.03 13.95 5.59
C GLN A 295 11.59 13.79 6.13
N GLN A 296 11.43 13.58 7.44
CA GLN A 296 10.10 13.55 8.07
C GLN A 296 9.37 14.87 7.84
N GLN A 297 10.02 16.01 8.14
CA GLN A 297 9.42 17.34 7.97
C GLN A 297 9.06 17.61 6.50
N LYS A 298 9.89 17.16 5.56
CA LYS A 298 9.61 17.28 4.13
C LYS A 298 8.34 16.50 3.75
N LEU A 299 8.19 15.26 4.23
CA LEU A 299 6.99 14.46 3.98
C LEU A 299 5.72 15.07 4.61
N LEU A 300 5.84 15.60 5.82
CA LEU A 300 4.71 16.25 6.52
C LEU A 300 4.28 17.59 5.89
N ALA A 301 5.17 18.26 5.18
CA ALA A 301 4.87 19.50 4.47
C ALA A 301 4.12 19.30 3.15
N GLU A 302 4.10 18.07 2.62
CA GLU A 302 3.41 17.78 1.36
C GLU A 302 1.90 17.66 1.55
N PRO A 303 1.10 17.99 0.52
CA PRO A 303 -0.34 17.84 0.56
C PRO A 303 -0.76 16.40 0.85
N LEU A 304 -1.83 16.23 1.61
CA LEU A 304 -2.44 14.93 1.82
C LEU A 304 -3.11 14.43 0.53
N LEU A 305 -3.08 13.12 0.34
CA LEU A 305 -3.87 12.48 -0.70
C LEU A 305 -5.37 12.64 -0.38
N ASP A 306 -6.19 12.93 -1.39
CA ASP A 306 -7.63 12.81 -1.25
C ASP A 306 -8.00 11.31 -1.20
N TYR A 307 -8.10 10.81 0.03
CA TYR A 307 -8.43 9.40 0.28
C TYR A 307 -9.89 9.08 -0.06
N ASP A 308 -10.81 10.05 0.04
CA ASP A 308 -12.21 9.83 -0.29
C ASP A 308 -12.35 9.59 -1.80
N LEU A 309 -11.66 10.38 -2.61
CA LEU A 309 -11.58 10.19 -4.06
C LEU A 309 -10.88 8.86 -4.44
N LEU A 310 -9.74 8.54 -3.80
CA LEU A 310 -9.03 7.26 -4.00
C LEU A 310 -9.97 6.07 -3.73
N LEU A 311 -10.72 6.10 -2.64
CA LEU A 311 -11.63 5.01 -2.25
C LEU A 311 -12.84 4.92 -3.19
N ALA A 312 -13.37 6.07 -3.64
CA ALA A 312 -14.49 6.13 -4.56
C ALA A 312 -14.14 5.49 -5.92
N ARG A 313 -12.96 5.78 -6.46
CA ARG A 313 -12.53 5.29 -7.78
C ARG A 313 -11.62 4.05 -7.75
N GLN A 314 -11.53 3.38 -6.59
CA GLN A 314 -10.72 2.17 -6.43
C GLN A 314 -10.97 1.14 -7.54
N TYR A 315 -12.23 0.76 -7.76
CA TYR A 315 -12.60 -0.24 -8.76
C TYR A 315 -12.20 0.18 -10.18
N LEU A 316 -12.48 1.43 -10.53
CA LEU A 316 -12.14 2.00 -11.84
C LEU A 316 -10.63 1.92 -12.12
N VAL A 317 -9.81 2.40 -11.17
CA VAL A 317 -8.34 2.43 -11.33
C VAL A 317 -7.76 1.02 -11.41
N GLU A 318 -8.21 0.10 -10.55
CA GLU A 318 -7.78 -1.30 -10.56
C GLU A 318 -8.08 -1.97 -11.91
N LYS A 319 -9.29 -1.79 -12.42
CA LYS A 319 -9.73 -2.43 -13.66
C LYS A 319 -9.11 -1.81 -14.91
N LEU A 320 -9.03 -0.48 -14.98
CA LEU A 320 -8.32 0.19 -16.07
C LEU A 320 -6.86 -0.24 -16.13
N PHE A 321 -6.18 -0.28 -15.01
CA PHE A 321 -4.79 -0.72 -14.96
C PHE A 321 -4.63 -2.17 -15.45
N ASP A 322 -5.44 -3.09 -14.92
CA ASP A 322 -5.32 -4.50 -15.31
C ASP A 322 -5.64 -4.72 -16.77
N ILE A 323 -6.66 -4.03 -17.31
CA ILE A 323 -7.05 -4.14 -18.71
C ILE A 323 -6.03 -3.44 -19.64
N ALA A 324 -5.54 -2.25 -19.27
CA ALA A 324 -4.62 -1.49 -20.10
C ALA A 324 -3.20 -2.09 -20.08
N ILE A 325 -2.74 -2.60 -18.92
CA ILE A 325 -1.34 -2.92 -18.71
C ILE A 325 -1.15 -4.40 -18.36
N THR A 326 -1.78 -4.90 -17.25
CA THR A 326 -1.47 -6.23 -16.73
C THR A 326 -1.73 -7.33 -17.74
N PHE A 327 -2.90 -7.31 -18.40
CA PHE A 327 -3.30 -8.36 -19.34
C PHE A 327 -2.69 -8.20 -20.74
N ARG A 328 -2.07 -7.06 -21.03
CA ARG A 328 -1.49 -6.72 -22.33
C ARG A 328 -0.01 -6.38 -22.31
N LEU A 329 0.68 -6.64 -21.20
CA LEU A 329 2.07 -6.21 -21.02
C LEU A 329 2.97 -6.65 -22.19
N THR A 330 2.84 -7.88 -22.67
CA THR A 330 3.63 -8.40 -23.80
C THR A 330 3.37 -7.59 -25.07
N GLN A 331 2.11 -7.40 -25.45
CA GLN A 331 1.72 -6.64 -26.63
C GLN A 331 2.13 -5.16 -26.55
N LEU A 332 2.00 -4.55 -25.35
CA LEU A 332 2.49 -3.19 -25.11
C LEU A 332 4.00 -3.09 -25.30
N LYS A 333 4.76 -4.03 -24.77
CA LYS A 333 6.21 -4.07 -24.92
C LYS A 333 6.61 -4.20 -26.39
N GLU A 334 5.93 -5.03 -27.17
CA GLU A 334 6.15 -5.19 -28.62
C GLU A 334 5.89 -3.87 -29.38
N ALA A 335 4.73 -3.25 -29.15
CA ALA A 335 4.39 -1.97 -29.77
C ALA A 335 5.39 -0.86 -29.42
N TRP A 336 5.77 -0.74 -28.13
CA TRP A 336 6.75 0.25 -27.71
C TRP A 336 8.17 -0.05 -28.24
N ALA A 337 8.57 -1.32 -28.33
CA ALA A 337 9.85 -1.68 -28.92
C ALA A 337 9.97 -1.21 -30.38
N LEU A 338 8.90 -1.38 -31.17
CA LEU A 338 8.84 -0.91 -32.54
C LEU A 338 8.91 0.63 -32.62
N ILE A 339 8.14 1.34 -31.79
CA ILE A 339 8.23 2.81 -31.70
C ILE A 339 9.66 3.25 -31.39
N HIS A 340 10.28 2.71 -30.36
CA HIS A 340 11.64 3.08 -29.97
C HIS A 340 12.68 2.75 -31.04
N ALA A 341 12.55 1.61 -31.73
CA ALA A 341 13.43 1.25 -32.83
C ALA A 341 13.32 2.22 -34.02
N LYS A 342 12.09 2.59 -34.41
CA LYS A 342 11.82 3.54 -35.49
C LYS A 342 12.33 4.95 -35.12
N GLU A 343 12.04 5.43 -33.88
CA GLU A 343 12.54 6.71 -33.40
C GLU A 343 14.07 6.78 -33.40
N LYS A 344 14.74 5.71 -32.96
CA LYS A 344 16.20 5.62 -33.01
C LYS A 344 16.74 5.65 -34.44
N LYS A 345 16.09 4.95 -35.35
CA LYS A 345 16.48 4.90 -36.80
C LYS A 345 16.28 6.24 -37.47
N THR A 346 15.18 6.91 -37.22
CA THR A 346 14.80 8.18 -37.92
C THR A 346 15.28 9.43 -37.18
N ASN A 347 15.74 9.29 -35.94
CA ASN A 347 16.02 10.39 -35.01
C ASN A 347 14.84 11.37 -34.83
N LYS A 348 13.60 10.84 -34.98
CA LYS A 348 12.36 11.60 -34.83
C LYS A 348 11.46 10.94 -33.81
N LYS A 349 10.84 11.75 -32.93
CA LYS A 349 9.88 11.26 -31.93
C LYS A 349 8.52 11.00 -32.61
N LEU A 350 7.99 9.78 -32.48
CA LEU A 350 6.70 9.38 -33.03
C LEU A 350 5.55 9.78 -32.09
N THR A 351 5.36 11.08 -31.91
CA THR A 351 4.42 11.65 -30.92
C THR A 351 2.98 11.15 -31.12
N ALA A 352 2.50 11.04 -32.37
CA ALA A 352 1.16 10.56 -32.67
C ALA A 352 0.95 9.11 -32.19
N LEU A 353 1.88 8.21 -32.51
CA LEU A 353 1.81 6.80 -32.10
C LEU A 353 1.93 6.65 -30.56
N ARG A 354 2.79 7.42 -29.94
CA ARG A 354 2.89 7.47 -28.47
C ARG A 354 1.57 7.91 -27.84
N GLN A 355 0.94 8.94 -28.39
CA GLN A 355 -0.34 9.45 -27.90
C GLN A 355 -1.46 8.40 -28.02
N ILE A 356 -1.49 7.62 -29.11
CA ILE A 356 -2.44 6.53 -29.25
C ILE A 356 -2.29 5.55 -28.07
N LEU A 357 -1.08 5.05 -27.77
CA LEU A 357 -0.85 4.07 -26.71
C LEU A 357 -1.06 4.62 -25.29
N THR A 358 -1.09 5.93 -25.11
CA THR A 358 -1.21 6.56 -23.78
C THR A 358 -2.58 7.21 -23.53
N THR A 359 -3.53 7.06 -24.45
CA THR A 359 -4.91 7.53 -24.28
C THR A 359 -5.74 6.48 -23.52
N ILE A 360 -6.67 6.93 -22.68
CA ILE A 360 -7.59 6.08 -21.91
C ILE A 360 -9.05 6.35 -22.31
N PRO A 361 -9.95 5.35 -22.19
CA PRO A 361 -11.34 5.45 -22.61
C PRO A 361 -12.28 6.11 -21.60
N VAL A 362 -11.81 6.47 -20.44
CA VAL A 362 -12.58 7.12 -19.36
C VAL A 362 -12.06 8.53 -19.17
N ASP A 363 -12.93 9.52 -19.28
CA ASP A 363 -12.56 10.92 -19.08
C ASP A 363 -12.54 11.32 -17.59
N GLU A 364 -12.06 12.53 -17.33
CA GLU A 364 -11.93 13.08 -15.97
C GLU A 364 -13.30 13.27 -15.30
N LYS A 365 -14.33 13.64 -16.06
CA LYS A 365 -15.70 13.80 -15.55
C LYS A 365 -16.25 12.47 -15.05
N GLN A 366 -16.12 11.42 -15.85
CA GLN A 366 -16.52 10.06 -15.45
C GLN A 366 -15.73 9.56 -14.25
N ALA A 367 -14.43 9.85 -14.19
CA ALA A 367 -13.56 9.43 -13.09
C ALA A 367 -13.85 10.15 -11.76
N GLY A 368 -14.56 11.28 -11.79
CA GLY A 368 -15.04 12.02 -10.60
C GLY A 368 -16.55 11.89 -10.33
N ASP A 369 -17.29 11.19 -11.20
CA ASP A 369 -18.73 11.05 -11.07
C ASP A 369 -19.11 9.94 -10.08
N GLU A 370 -19.64 10.32 -8.91
CA GLU A 370 -20.04 9.38 -7.84
C GLU A 370 -21.07 8.36 -8.32
N ILE A 371 -22.01 8.75 -9.20
CA ILE A 371 -23.05 7.86 -9.71
C ILE A 371 -22.41 6.80 -10.62
N TYR A 372 -21.54 7.23 -11.53
CA TYR A 372 -20.81 6.32 -12.41
C TYR A 372 -19.93 5.36 -11.63
N LEU A 373 -19.14 5.85 -10.67
CA LEU A 373 -18.25 5.05 -9.84
C LEU A 373 -19.02 4.06 -8.96
N SER A 374 -20.11 4.49 -8.34
CA SER A 374 -21.00 3.63 -7.55
C SER A 374 -21.63 2.54 -8.42
N ARG A 375 -22.07 2.87 -9.63
CA ARG A 375 -22.64 1.91 -10.57
C ARG A 375 -21.61 0.88 -11.04
N LEU A 376 -20.37 1.30 -11.34
CA LEU A 376 -19.26 0.39 -11.66
C LEU A 376 -18.99 -0.61 -10.53
N LYS A 377 -19.00 -0.14 -9.29
CA LYS A 377 -18.69 -0.98 -8.13
C LYS A 377 -19.83 -1.94 -7.77
N ASN A 378 -21.09 -1.50 -7.88
CA ASN A 378 -22.24 -2.19 -7.30
C ASN A 378 -23.14 -2.88 -8.34
N ASN A 379 -22.98 -2.59 -9.65
CA ASN A 379 -23.73 -3.22 -10.72
C ASN A 379 -22.81 -4.07 -11.61
N ARG A 380 -22.80 -5.37 -11.34
CA ARG A 380 -21.95 -6.33 -12.05
C ARG A 380 -22.15 -6.34 -13.57
N GLY A 381 -23.40 -6.22 -14.04
CA GLY A 381 -23.70 -6.21 -15.48
C GLY A 381 -23.09 -4.99 -16.17
N PHE A 382 -23.26 -3.81 -15.56
CA PHE A 382 -22.67 -2.56 -16.04
C PHE A 382 -21.13 -2.62 -16.02
N ALA A 383 -20.55 -3.12 -14.94
CA ALA A 383 -19.10 -3.26 -14.82
C ALA A 383 -18.52 -4.13 -15.96
N ILE A 384 -19.09 -5.32 -16.18
CA ILE A 384 -18.65 -6.24 -17.25
C ILE A 384 -18.77 -5.56 -18.64
N GLN A 385 -19.85 -4.82 -18.89
CA GLN A 385 -20.03 -4.09 -20.14
C GLN A 385 -18.93 -3.04 -20.35
N GLN A 386 -18.63 -2.24 -19.31
CA GLN A 386 -17.56 -1.23 -19.35
C GLN A 386 -16.18 -1.87 -19.55
N GLU A 387 -15.85 -2.89 -18.77
CA GLU A 387 -14.57 -3.62 -18.89
C GLU A 387 -14.38 -4.20 -20.31
N LYS A 388 -15.44 -4.73 -20.93
CA LYS A 388 -15.40 -5.23 -22.31
C LYS A 388 -15.13 -4.09 -23.30
N GLN A 389 -15.77 -2.94 -23.14
CA GLN A 389 -15.55 -1.76 -23.99
C GLN A 389 -14.11 -1.26 -23.86
N TRP A 390 -13.56 -1.18 -22.63
CA TRP A 390 -12.17 -0.79 -22.41
C TRP A 390 -11.19 -1.80 -23.02
N ALA A 391 -11.49 -3.10 -22.90
CA ALA A 391 -10.69 -4.14 -23.49
C ALA A 391 -10.60 -4.03 -25.02
N ILE A 392 -11.71 -3.74 -25.68
CA ILE A 392 -11.77 -3.49 -27.14
C ILE A 392 -10.97 -2.22 -27.48
N PHE A 393 -11.17 -1.14 -26.73
CA PHE A 393 -10.46 0.12 -26.95
C PHE A 393 -8.94 -0.04 -26.91
N PHE A 394 -8.39 -0.66 -25.87
CA PHE A 394 -6.95 -0.87 -25.73
C PHE A 394 -6.40 -1.85 -26.78
N GLN A 395 -7.17 -2.84 -27.21
CA GLN A 395 -6.75 -3.72 -28.29
C GLN A 395 -6.68 -2.98 -29.64
N GLN A 396 -7.67 -2.14 -29.91
CA GLN A 396 -7.69 -1.32 -31.13
C GLN A 396 -6.52 -0.32 -31.18
N GLN A 397 -6.13 0.26 -30.04
CA GLN A 397 -4.94 1.12 -29.95
C GLN A 397 -3.67 0.38 -30.40
N ILE A 398 -3.43 -0.80 -29.84
CA ILE A 398 -2.26 -1.62 -30.18
C ILE A 398 -2.27 -1.95 -31.66
N ASN A 399 -3.38 -2.46 -32.20
CA ASN A 399 -3.52 -2.83 -33.59
C ASN A 399 -3.26 -1.62 -34.52
N ARG A 400 -3.80 -0.44 -34.14
CA ARG A 400 -3.60 0.80 -34.90
C ARG A 400 -2.14 1.23 -34.94
N VAL A 401 -1.43 1.12 -33.81
CA VAL A 401 0.00 1.46 -33.77
C VAL A 401 0.81 0.48 -34.59
N LEU A 402 0.53 -0.82 -34.50
CA LEU A 402 1.24 -1.83 -35.32
C LEU A 402 1.06 -1.63 -36.79
N SER A 403 -0.17 -1.30 -37.29
CA SER A 403 -0.40 -1.03 -38.68
C SER A 403 0.28 0.29 -39.16
N GLN A 404 0.15 1.37 -38.39
CA GLN A 404 0.70 2.68 -38.79
C GLN A 404 2.23 2.73 -38.74
N ILE A 405 2.89 1.96 -37.88
CA ILE A 405 4.36 1.96 -37.81
C ILE A 405 5.01 1.25 -38.98
N GLU A 406 4.29 0.36 -39.70
CA GLU A 406 4.73 -0.28 -40.94
C GLU A 406 4.66 0.69 -42.13
N GLU A 407 3.72 1.66 -42.10
CA GLU A 407 3.50 2.65 -43.15
C GLU A 407 4.45 3.86 -43.06
N GLU A 408 4.95 4.22 -41.87
CA GLU A 408 5.93 5.30 -41.62
C GLU A 408 7.39 4.85 -41.88
#